data_2202f41d11457622654a7655f4d95690
#
_entry.id   2202f41d11457622654a7655f4d95690
#
_cell.length_a   1.000
_cell.length_b   1.000
_cell.length_c   1.000
_cell.angle_alpha   90.00
_cell.angle_beta   90.00
_cell.angle_gamma   90.00
#
_symmetry.space_group_name_H-M   'P 1'
#
loop_
_entity.id
_entity.type
_entity.pdbx_description
1 polymer ?
#
loop_
_entity_poly.entity_id
_entity_poly.type
_entity_poly.pdbx_seq_one_letter_code
_entity_poly.pdbx_strand_id
1 'polypeptide(L)'
;MSKNKRSTFSGKLGFVLSAAGASVGLGNIWRFPYLAAKYGGGIFLLVYIILALTFGYTMIMAETSLGRMTKKSPVGAYQSFGKSKWLSLGGWINAIIPILIVPYYSVIGGWVIKYLIGYFSGQAQTLASDTYFSAFISNGASTEICFIVFTFCTLGIIYAGVQNGIERVSKFMMPVLVVLSVIIAIYSVTRPGALEGVKYFLVPNPANFSWMTVVSAMGQMFYSLSIAMGILVTFGSYMLKDMSIEDSTQNVEIFDTAIAIMAGLMIIPAVFAFSGGDPDTLNAGPALMFITIPKVFANMGLGTGIGILFFLLVLFAAMTSSIALTESAVSTFEDELYWGRKKSTIVMAVIMVSLGSLSCLGYGPLANVTIIGMQFLDFFDFLTNSVMMPIAAIATCLLISRVIGVKKIEEEVTLEGKPFRRKKIFYFMIQYLCPIFAAIILISSVANAFGWISM
;
A
#
# COMPACT_ATOMS: atom_id res chain seq x y z
N MET A 1 34.81 6.43 14.22
CA MET A 1 33.36 6.18 14.07
C MET A 1 33.20 4.88 13.31
N SER A 2 32.69 3.82 13.92
CA SER A 2 32.39 2.54 13.26
C SER A 2 31.37 2.83 12.18
N LYS A 3 31.67 2.57 10.90
CA LYS A 3 30.66 2.56 9.83
C LYS A 3 29.64 1.49 10.20
N ASN A 4 28.44 1.88 10.65
CA ASN A 4 27.36 0.94 10.84
C ASN A 4 27.17 0.18 9.52
N LYS A 5 27.41 -1.11 9.57
CA LYS A 5 27.24 -1.99 8.40
C LYS A 5 25.76 -1.97 8.05
N ARG A 6 25.41 -1.58 6.80
CA ARG A 6 24.03 -1.56 6.31
C ARG A 6 23.37 -2.90 6.56
N SER A 7 22.16 -2.91 7.10
CA SER A 7 21.34 -4.11 7.23
C SER A 7 21.10 -4.77 5.88
N THR A 8 20.98 -6.09 5.84
CA THR A 8 20.70 -6.86 4.61
C THR A 8 19.63 -7.90 4.88
N PHE A 9 18.86 -8.24 3.85
CA PHE A 9 18.01 -9.44 3.88
C PHE A 9 18.86 -10.71 3.86
N SER A 10 18.33 -11.79 4.40
CA SER A 10 19.05 -13.10 4.42
C SER A 10 19.14 -13.76 3.04
N GLY A 11 18.28 -13.35 2.09
CA GLY A 11 18.25 -13.89 0.72
C GLY A 11 17.02 -13.42 -0.07
N LYS A 12 16.86 -13.95 -1.28
CA LYS A 12 15.78 -13.58 -2.23
C LYS A 12 14.39 -13.69 -1.61
N LEU A 13 14.10 -14.80 -0.92
CA LEU A 13 12.77 -15.02 -0.32
C LEU A 13 12.43 -13.95 0.73
N GLY A 14 13.42 -13.59 1.57
CA GLY A 14 13.25 -12.55 2.58
C GLY A 14 12.93 -11.19 1.96
N PHE A 15 13.68 -10.79 0.93
CA PHE A 15 13.41 -9.57 0.18
C PHE A 15 12.01 -9.59 -0.46
N VAL A 16 11.69 -10.65 -1.24
CA VAL A 16 10.43 -10.75 -2.00
C VAL A 16 9.22 -10.71 -1.07
N LEU A 17 9.22 -11.48 0.03
CA LEU A 17 8.08 -11.51 0.95
C LEU A 17 7.95 -10.20 1.75
N SER A 18 9.06 -9.53 2.06
CA SER A 18 9.00 -8.22 2.73
C SER A 18 8.53 -7.13 1.77
N ALA A 19 9.01 -7.10 0.53
CA ALA A 19 8.60 -6.14 -0.49
C ALA A 19 7.15 -6.39 -0.96
N ALA A 20 6.75 -7.64 -1.15
CA ALA A 20 5.36 -8.01 -1.42
C ALA A 20 4.44 -7.64 -0.25
N GLY A 21 4.88 -7.88 1.00
CA GLY A 21 4.14 -7.46 2.18
C GLY A 21 4.01 -5.93 2.33
N ALA A 22 4.99 -5.17 1.81
CA ALA A 22 4.88 -3.72 1.73
C ALA A 22 3.81 -3.29 0.72
N SER A 23 3.74 -3.98 -0.43
CA SER A 23 2.79 -3.68 -1.51
C SER A 23 1.38 -4.19 -1.19
N VAL A 24 1.25 -5.41 -0.66
CA VAL A 24 -0.05 -5.99 -0.27
C VAL A 24 -0.54 -5.33 1.01
N GLY A 25 -1.42 -4.35 0.88
CA GLY A 25 -1.94 -3.58 1.99
C GLY A 25 -3.46 -3.37 1.93
N LEU A 26 -3.93 -2.41 2.69
CA LEU A 26 -5.34 -2.02 2.72
C LEU A 26 -5.84 -1.60 1.33
N GLY A 27 -4.98 -1.03 0.49
CA GLY A 27 -5.31 -0.63 -0.88
C GLY A 27 -5.78 -1.78 -1.78
N ASN A 28 -5.21 -2.99 -1.63
CA ASN A 28 -5.64 -4.17 -2.37
C ASN A 28 -6.98 -4.70 -1.87
N ILE A 29 -7.27 -4.56 -0.57
CA ILE A 29 -8.42 -5.21 0.06
C ILE A 29 -9.68 -4.37 -0.03
N TRP A 30 -9.61 -3.04 0.11
CA TRP A 30 -10.82 -2.22 0.01
C TRP A 30 -10.89 -1.35 -1.25
N ARG A 31 -9.77 -0.67 -1.60
CA ARG A 31 -9.79 0.31 -2.69
C ARG A 31 -9.88 -0.37 -4.05
N PHE A 32 -9.13 -1.43 -4.27
CA PHE A 32 -9.15 -2.16 -5.53
C PHE A 32 -10.52 -2.75 -5.86
N PRO A 33 -11.21 -3.51 -4.96
CA PRO A 33 -12.53 -4.05 -5.26
C PRO A 33 -13.58 -2.96 -5.55
N TYR A 34 -13.54 -1.88 -4.77
CA TYR A 34 -14.42 -0.73 -5.00
C TYR A 34 -14.20 -0.11 -6.38
N LEU A 35 -12.96 0.21 -6.74
CA LEU A 35 -12.66 0.80 -8.05
C LEU A 35 -12.96 -0.16 -9.20
N ALA A 36 -12.68 -1.45 -9.03
CA ALA A 36 -13.01 -2.46 -10.02
C ALA A 36 -14.52 -2.52 -10.26
N ALA A 37 -15.33 -2.53 -9.21
CA ALA A 37 -16.78 -2.51 -9.35
C ALA A 37 -17.31 -1.23 -9.98
N LYS A 38 -16.81 -0.07 -9.56
CA LYS A 38 -17.27 1.24 -10.07
C LYS A 38 -16.87 1.51 -11.51
N TYR A 39 -15.68 1.04 -11.94
CA TYR A 39 -15.10 1.38 -13.24
C TYR A 39 -15.05 0.22 -14.23
N GLY A 40 -16.03 -0.68 -14.18
CA GLY A 40 -16.34 -1.62 -15.24
C GLY A 40 -15.88 -3.06 -15.03
N GLY A 41 -15.57 -3.46 -13.80
CA GLY A 41 -15.27 -4.86 -13.48
C GLY A 41 -14.08 -5.43 -14.24
N GLY A 42 -14.34 -6.41 -15.12
CA GLY A 42 -13.30 -7.09 -15.87
C GLY A 42 -12.49 -6.20 -16.81
N ILE A 43 -13.05 -5.09 -17.32
CA ILE A 43 -12.27 -4.16 -18.15
C ILE A 43 -11.30 -3.33 -17.27
N PHE A 44 -11.70 -2.97 -16.05
CA PHE A 44 -10.80 -2.36 -15.08
C PHE A 44 -9.66 -3.31 -14.72
N LEU A 45 -9.96 -4.57 -14.44
CA LEU A 45 -8.96 -5.60 -14.15
C LEU A 45 -7.97 -5.78 -15.31
N LEU A 46 -8.43 -5.81 -16.56
CA LEU A 46 -7.56 -5.90 -17.73
C LEU A 46 -6.59 -4.71 -17.82
N VAL A 47 -7.12 -3.50 -17.68
CA VAL A 47 -6.30 -2.27 -17.67
C VAL A 47 -5.29 -2.30 -16.51
N TYR A 48 -5.73 -2.71 -15.32
CA TYR A 48 -4.86 -2.84 -14.15
C TYR A 48 -3.70 -3.82 -14.39
N ILE A 49 -3.96 -5.01 -14.96
CA ILE A 49 -2.92 -5.99 -15.30
C ILE A 49 -1.92 -5.41 -16.31
N ILE A 50 -2.39 -4.72 -17.35
CA ILE A 50 -1.49 -4.08 -18.33
C ILE A 50 -0.60 -3.04 -17.64
N LEU A 51 -1.15 -2.24 -16.73
CA LEU A 51 -0.39 -1.25 -15.98
C LEU A 51 0.59 -1.90 -14.98
N ALA A 52 0.24 -3.04 -14.36
CA ALA A 52 1.15 -3.79 -13.51
C ALA A 52 2.37 -4.24 -14.31
N LEU A 53 2.14 -4.85 -15.47
CA LEU A 53 3.19 -5.39 -16.34
C LEU A 53 4.10 -4.32 -16.98
N THR A 54 3.67 -3.07 -17.00
CA THR A 54 4.36 -1.95 -17.65
C THR A 54 4.83 -0.90 -16.65
N PHE A 55 3.90 -0.10 -16.14
CA PHE A 55 4.17 0.99 -15.21
C PHE A 55 4.67 0.50 -13.85
N GLY A 56 3.93 -0.43 -13.23
CA GLY A 56 4.27 -1.01 -11.93
C GLY A 56 5.64 -1.66 -11.95
N TYR A 57 5.86 -2.58 -12.90
CA TYR A 57 7.15 -3.23 -13.12
C TYR A 57 8.29 -2.20 -13.24
N THR A 58 8.10 -1.17 -14.06
CA THR A 58 9.14 -0.16 -14.32
C THR A 58 9.51 0.61 -13.06
N MET A 59 8.53 1.03 -12.27
CA MET A 59 8.77 1.81 -11.06
C MET A 59 9.40 0.98 -9.94
N ILE A 60 8.97 -0.28 -9.75
CA ILE A 60 9.60 -1.19 -8.78
C ILE A 60 11.06 -1.43 -9.16
N MET A 61 11.34 -1.71 -10.44
CA MET A 61 12.70 -1.88 -10.96
C MET A 61 13.56 -0.64 -10.72
N ALA A 62 13.02 0.53 -11.02
CA ALA A 62 13.69 1.81 -10.89
C ALA A 62 14.13 2.08 -9.43
N GLU A 63 13.19 2.01 -8.50
CA GLU A 63 13.44 2.31 -7.08
C GLU A 63 14.31 1.25 -6.41
N THR A 64 14.06 -0.04 -6.68
CA THR A 64 14.86 -1.15 -6.14
C THR A 64 16.31 -1.07 -6.63
N SER A 65 16.51 -0.78 -7.92
CA SER A 65 17.86 -0.60 -8.50
C SER A 65 18.58 0.58 -7.87
N LEU A 66 17.90 1.72 -7.72
CA LEU A 66 18.42 2.91 -7.07
C LEU A 66 18.89 2.61 -5.63
N GLY A 67 18.08 1.91 -4.87
CA GLY A 67 18.42 1.48 -3.52
C GLY A 67 19.62 0.53 -3.48
N ARG A 68 19.61 -0.53 -4.32
CA ARG A 68 20.70 -1.52 -4.36
C ARG A 68 22.04 -0.93 -4.78
N MET A 69 22.02 -0.05 -5.78
CA MET A 69 23.22 0.62 -6.31
C MET A 69 23.86 1.55 -5.27
N THR A 70 23.05 2.28 -4.52
CA THR A 70 23.53 3.31 -3.59
C THR A 70 23.76 2.81 -2.17
N LYS A 71 23.06 1.74 -1.76
CA LYS A 71 23.07 1.22 -0.39
C LYS A 71 22.66 2.24 0.66
N LYS A 72 21.77 3.16 0.30
CA LYS A 72 21.30 4.27 1.14
C LYS A 72 19.78 4.37 1.15
N SER A 73 19.24 5.06 2.14
CA SER A 73 17.86 5.53 2.18
C SER A 73 17.57 6.54 1.07
N PRO A 74 16.30 6.91 0.82
CA PRO A 74 15.94 7.74 -0.33
C PRO A 74 16.74 9.03 -0.46
N VAL A 75 16.96 9.79 0.63
CA VAL A 75 17.72 11.05 0.59
C VAL A 75 19.15 10.82 0.13
N GLY A 76 19.85 9.93 0.82
CA GLY A 76 21.23 9.60 0.49
C GLY A 76 21.38 8.95 -0.89
N ALA A 77 20.36 8.20 -1.36
CA ALA A 77 20.35 7.62 -2.70
C ALA A 77 20.34 8.70 -3.78
N TYR A 78 19.47 9.70 -3.66
CA TYR A 78 19.44 10.83 -4.60
C TYR A 78 20.71 11.67 -4.57
N GLN A 79 21.23 11.98 -3.38
CA GLN A 79 22.44 12.78 -3.20
C GLN A 79 23.70 12.08 -3.68
N SER A 80 23.68 10.76 -3.89
CA SER A 80 24.81 10.00 -4.44
C SER A 80 25.16 10.37 -5.89
N PHE A 81 24.24 11.03 -6.62
CA PHE A 81 24.42 11.40 -8.02
C PHE A 81 24.65 12.90 -8.25
N GLY A 82 24.76 13.69 -7.19
CA GLY A 82 25.07 15.11 -7.30
C GLY A 82 24.69 15.90 -6.05
N LYS A 83 25.21 17.11 -5.95
CA LYS A 83 24.94 18.04 -4.82
C LYS A 83 23.87 19.08 -5.11
N SER A 84 23.06 18.88 -6.17
CA SER A 84 21.98 19.80 -6.51
C SER A 84 20.90 19.84 -5.45
N LYS A 85 20.38 21.03 -5.13
CA LYS A 85 19.23 21.20 -4.23
C LYS A 85 17.99 20.42 -4.67
N TRP A 86 17.78 20.31 -6.00
CA TRP A 86 16.66 19.55 -6.58
C TRP A 86 16.75 18.04 -6.31
N LEU A 87 17.96 17.48 -6.36
CA LEU A 87 18.19 16.07 -6.00
C LEU A 87 17.89 15.84 -4.51
N SER A 88 18.39 16.73 -3.66
CA SER A 88 18.09 16.66 -2.22
C SER A 88 16.58 16.76 -1.96
N LEU A 89 15.88 17.69 -2.63
CA LEU A 89 14.43 17.85 -2.50
C LEU A 89 13.67 16.58 -2.91
N GLY A 90 14.01 15.99 -4.08
CA GLY A 90 13.40 14.73 -4.53
C GLY A 90 13.60 13.58 -3.53
N GLY A 91 14.80 13.46 -2.96
CA GLY A 91 15.09 12.49 -1.92
C GLY A 91 14.28 12.72 -0.63
N TRP A 92 14.18 13.97 -0.18
CA TRP A 92 13.42 14.32 1.02
C TRP A 92 11.91 14.14 0.83
N ILE A 93 11.34 14.44 -0.34
CA ILE A 93 9.93 14.16 -0.62
C ILE A 93 9.66 12.66 -0.46
N ASN A 94 10.48 11.79 -1.09
CA ASN A 94 10.36 10.34 -0.93
C ASN A 94 10.50 9.87 0.53
N ALA A 95 11.32 10.52 1.33
CA ALA A 95 11.57 10.15 2.73
C ALA A 95 10.48 10.65 3.69
N ILE A 96 9.86 11.80 3.41
CA ILE A 96 8.81 12.39 4.26
C ILE A 96 7.47 11.65 4.07
N ILE A 97 7.18 11.15 2.88
CA ILE A 97 5.94 10.45 2.58
C ILE A 97 5.64 9.33 3.60
N PRO A 98 6.51 8.35 3.84
CA PRO A 98 6.22 7.29 4.81
C PRO A 98 6.12 7.81 6.26
N ILE A 99 6.83 8.88 6.61
CA ILE A 99 6.74 9.52 7.93
C ILE A 99 5.34 10.09 8.18
N LEU A 100 4.68 10.62 7.13
CA LEU A 100 3.33 11.17 7.21
C LEU A 100 2.25 10.11 7.04
N ILE A 101 2.48 9.05 6.24
CA ILE A 101 1.49 7.99 6.00
C ILE A 101 1.32 7.11 7.24
N VAL A 102 2.41 6.62 7.83
CA VAL A 102 2.31 5.57 8.85
C VAL A 102 1.51 6.00 10.10
N PRO A 103 1.51 7.26 10.55
CA PRO A 103 0.66 7.70 11.65
C PRO A 103 -0.83 7.44 11.39
N TYR A 104 -1.40 7.98 10.32
CA TYR A 104 -2.83 7.80 10.03
C TYR A 104 -3.16 6.38 9.55
N TYR A 105 -2.24 5.70 8.88
CA TYR A 105 -2.39 4.31 8.48
C TYR A 105 -2.51 3.38 9.71
N SER A 106 -1.77 3.68 10.77
CA SER A 106 -1.84 2.94 12.03
C SER A 106 -3.18 3.15 12.77
N VAL A 107 -3.85 4.29 12.58
CA VAL A 107 -5.23 4.50 13.09
C VAL A 107 -6.18 3.50 12.43
N ILE A 108 -6.09 3.35 11.11
CA ILE A 108 -6.91 2.38 10.38
C ILE A 108 -6.57 0.94 10.83
N GLY A 109 -5.28 0.63 11.05
CA GLY A 109 -4.86 -0.64 11.64
C GLY A 109 -5.48 -0.89 13.02
N GLY A 110 -5.63 0.16 13.84
CA GLY A 110 -6.37 0.10 15.10
C GLY A 110 -7.85 -0.22 14.92
N TRP A 111 -8.53 0.35 13.92
CA TRP A 111 -9.91 0.00 13.59
C TRP A 111 -10.07 -1.48 13.22
N VAL A 112 -9.11 -2.03 12.49
CA VAL A 112 -9.07 -3.47 12.16
C VAL A 112 -8.98 -4.33 13.43
N ILE A 113 -8.13 -3.96 14.39
CA ILE A 113 -8.03 -4.65 15.69
C ILE A 113 -9.38 -4.64 16.41
N LYS A 114 -10.07 -3.50 16.44
CA LYS A 114 -11.39 -3.38 17.09
C LYS A 114 -12.41 -4.35 16.50
N TYR A 115 -12.48 -4.42 15.18
CA TYR A 115 -13.40 -5.32 14.48
C TYR A 115 -13.03 -6.79 14.70
N LEU A 116 -11.75 -7.12 14.63
CA LEU A 116 -11.29 -8.48 14.90
C LEU A 116 -11.65 -8.95 16.31
N ILE A 117 -11.41 -8.11 17.33
CA ILE A 117 -11.84 -8.40 18.71
C ILE A 117 -13.36 -8.57 18.81
N GLY A 118 -14.13 -7.71 18.16
CA GLY A 118 -15.59 -7.79 18.13
C GLY A 118 -16.09 -9.11 17.53
N TYR A 119 -15.50 -9.59 16.44
CA TYR A 119 -15.83 -10.88 15.84
C TYR A 119 -15.47 -12.05 16.76
N PHE A 120 -14.29 -12.03 17.40
CA PHE A 120 -13.91 -13.04 18.40
C PHE A 120 -14.83 -13.04 19.63
N SER A 121 -15.38 -11.88 19.98
CA SER A 121 -16.33 -11.74 21.10
C SER A 121 -17.78 -12.08 20.72
N GLY A 122 -18.02 -12.61 19.51
CA GLY A 122 -19.37 -12.98 19.06
C GLY A 122 -20.30 -11.79 18.72
N GLN A 123 -19.76 -10.58 18.53
CA GLN A 123 -20.54 -9.36 18.28
C GLN A 123 -20.80 -9.10 16.78
N ALA A 124 -20.83 -10.13 15.94
CA ALA A 124 -20.95 -9.99 14.48
C ALA A 124 -22.18 -9.14 14.07
N GLN A 125 -23.34 -9.33 14.72
CA GLN A 125 -24.56 -8.56 14.44
C GLN A 125 -24.43 -7.09 14.84
N THR A 126 -23.76 -6.81 15.95
CA THR A 126 -23.50 -5.43 16.42
C THR A 126 -22.56 -4.70 15.45
N LEU A 127 -21.50 -5.38 14.98
CA LEU A 127 -20.55 -4.84 14.01
C LEU A 127 -21.19 -4.54 12.64
N ALA A 128 -22.28 -5.24 12.30
CA ALA A 128 -23.04 -5.05 11.06
C ALA A 128 -24.03 -3.87 11.11
N SER A 129 -24.17 -3.21 12.25
CA SER A 129 -25.04 -2.03 12.38
C SER A 129 -24.47 -0.83 11.61
N ASP A 130 -25.35 -0.07 10.94
CA ASP A 130 -24.99 1.14 10.19
C ASP A 130 -24.29 2.20 11.03
N THR A 131 -24.62 2.27 12.32
CA THR A 131 -24.13 3.30 13.24
C THR A 131 -22.90 2.87 14.03
N TYR A 132 -22.54 1.57 14.02
CA TYR A 132 -21.45 1.06 14.85
C TYR A 132 -20.11 1.71 14.52
N PHE A 133 -19.76 1.76 13.24
CA PHE A 133 -18.48 2.32 12.80
C PHE A 133 -18.38 3.81 13.16
N SER A 134 -19.40 4.60 12.85
CA SER A 134 -19.41 6.04 13.17
C SER A 134 -19.37 6.30 14.67
N ALA A 135 -20.10 5.53 15.47
CA ALA A 135 -20.05 5.62 16.93
C ALA A 135 -18.67 5.23 17.49
N PHE A 136 -18.03 4.22 16.91
CA PHE A 136 -16.68 3.79 17.31
C PHE A 136 -15.63 4.86 17.00
N ILE A 137 -15.57 5.39 15.77
CA ILE A 137 -14.55 6.38 15.38
C ILE A 137 -14.75 7.73 16.10
N SER A 138 -15.98 8.04 16.52
CA SER A 138 -16.28 9.24 17.33
C SER A 138 -15.87 9.06 18.79
N ASN A 139 -15.68 7.83 19.27
CA ASN A 139 -15.20 7.55 20.62
C ASN A 139 -13.67 7.62 20.68
N GLY A 140 -13.13 8.81 20.96
CA GLY A 140 -11.69 9.06 20.98
C GLY A 140 -10.90 8.11 21.86
N ALA A 141 -11.39 7.73 23.05
CA ALA A 141 -10.66 6.83 23.94
C ALA A 141 -10.55 5.40 23.37
N SER A 142 -11.62 4.85 22.83
CA SER A 142 -11.62 3.49 22.26
C SER A 142 -10.76 3.40 21.01
N THR A 143 -10.84 4.39 20.13
CA THR A 143 -10.01 4.46 18.92
C THR A 143 -8.55 4.64 19.25
N GLU A 144 -8.22 5.51 20.21
CA GLU A 144 -6.83 5.77 20.63
C GLU A 144 -6.17 4.52 21.19
N ILE A 145 -6.85 3.76 22.05
CA ILE A 145 -6.32 2.50 22.60
C ILE A 145 -5.98 1.52 21.48
N CYS A 146 -6.88 1.30 20.51
CA CYS A 146 -6.65 0.38 19.41
C CYS A 146 -5.51 0.85 18.50
N PHE A 147 -5.44 2.15 18.21
CA PHE A 147 -4.37 2.78 17.46
C PHE A 147 -3.00 2.58 18.14
N ILE A 148 -2.92 2.85 19.44
CA ILE A 148 -1.69 2.70 20.23
C ILE A 148 -1.21 1.24 20.23
N VAL A 149 -2.13 0.27 20.40
CA VAL A 149 -1.79 -1.16 20.35
C VAL A 149 -1.18 -1.52 19.00
N PHE A 150 -1.81 -1.12 17.89
CA PHE A 150 -1.28 -1.39 16.54
C PHE A 150 0.09 -0.74 16.33
N THR A 151 0.25 0.51 16.74
CA THR A 151 1.49 1.28 16.63
C THR A 151 2.63 0.59 17.38
N PHE A 152 2.41 0.17 18.63
CA PHE A 152 3.45 -0.50 19.41
C PHE A 152 3.80 -1.89 18.87
N CYS A 153 2.85 -2.63 18.32
CA CYS A 153 3.14 -3.88 17.60
C CYS A 153 4.09 -3.63 16.40
N THR A 154 3.80 -2.63 15.58
CA THR A 154 4.67 -2.23 14.46
C THR A 154 6.07 -1.84 14.94
N LEU A 155 6.16 -0.96 15.93
CA LEU A 155 7.45 -0.48 16.47
C LEU A 155 8.28 -1.59 17.11
N GLY A 156 7.64 -2.56 17.78
CA GLY A 156 8.32 -3.72 18.35
C GLY A 156 9.04 -4.55 17.29
N ILE A 157 8.37 -4.77 16.14
CA ILE A 157 8.94 -5.48 15.00
C ILE A 157 10.10 -4.68 14.37
N ILE A 158 9.93 -3.38 14.21
CA ILE A 158 10.99 -2.49 13.70
C ILE A 158 12.21 -2.48 14.63
N TYR A 159 12.00 -2.43 15.93
CA TYR A 159 13.08 -2.46 16.92
C TYR A 159 13.93 -3.74 16.82
N ALA A 160 13.31 -4.88 16.50
CA ALA A 160 14.02 -6.16 16.32
C ALA A 160 14.92 -6.21 15.07
N GLY A 161 14.81 -5.22 14.16
CA GLY A 161 15.67 -5.08 12.97
C GLY A 161 15.15 -5.76 11.72
N VAL A 162 15.96 -5.72 10.65
CA VAL A 162 15.53 -6.18 9.32
C VAL A 162 15.35 -7.70 9.28
N GLN A 163 16.35 -8.48 9.66
CA GLN A 163 16.29 -9.95 9.56
C GLN A 163 15.40 -10.58 10.64
N ASN A 164 15.58 -10.17 11.91
CA ASN A 164 14.90 -10.78 13.04
C ASN A 164 13.48 -10.23 13.26
N GLY A 165 13.19 -9.04 12.78
CA GLY A 165 11.88 -8.40 12.83
C GLY A 165 11.16 -8.51 11.48
N ILE A 166 11.47 -7.62 10.55
CA ILE A 166 10.74 -7.43 9.30
C ILE A 166 10.66 -8.72 8.47
N GLU A 167 11.81 -9.31 8.16
CA GLU A 167 11.89 -10.50 7.32
C GLU A 167 11.21 -11.71 7.95
N ARG A 168 11.44 -11.93 9.26
CA ARG A 168 10.84 -13.06 9.98
C ARG A 168 9.33 -12.95 10.04
N VAL A 169 8.80 -11.76 10.31
CA VAL A 169 7.37 -11.51 10.37
C VAL A 169 6.73 -11.63 8.97
N SER A 170 7.36 -11.08 7.94
CA SER A 170 6.88 -11.20 6.56
C SER A 170 6.86 -12.64 6.06
N LYS A 171 7.88 -13.44 6.41
CA LYS A 171 7.93 -14.87 6.08
C LYS A 171 6.79 -15.69 6.70
N PHE A 172 6.25 -15.25 7.83
CA PHE A 172 5.10 -15.88 8.48
C PHE A 172 3.77 -15.31 7.95
N MET A 173 3.63 -13.97 7.97
CA MET A 173 2.35 -13.32 7.65
C MET A 173 1.94 -13.48 6.19
N MET A 174 2.89 -13.38 5.23
CA MET A 174 2.53 -13.42 3.82
C MET A 174 1.95 -14.75 3.35
N PRO A 175 2.54 -15.93 3.67
CA PRO A 175 1.90 -17.21 3.34
C PRO A 175 0.52 -17.38 4.00
N VAL A 176 0.37 -16.99 5.26
CA VAL A 176 -0.93 -17.06 5.95
C VAL A 176 -1.96 -16.16 5.27
N LEU A 177 -1.57 -14.92 4.90
CA LEU A 177 -2.43 -14.00 4.16
C LEU A 177 -2.92 -14.60 2.84
N VAL A 178 -2.04 -15.26 2.07
CA VAL A 178 -2.40 -15.93 0.83
C VAL A 178 -3.41 -17.05 1.10
N VAL A 179 -3.16 -17.91 2.10
CA VAL A 179 -4.09 -19.00 2.46
C VAL A 179 -5.45 -18.44 2.86
N LEU A 180 -5.49 -17.42 3.73
CA LEU A 180 -6.73 -16.77 4.15
C LEU A 180 -7.48 -16.16 2.96
N SER A 181 -6.79 -15.49 2.03
CA SER A 181 -7.42 -14.92 0.83
C SER A 181 -8.05 -15.98 -0.06
N VAL A 182 -7.40 -17.13 -0.24
CA VAL A 182 -7.95 -18.26 -1.00
C VAL A 182 -9.21 -18.82 -0.32
N ILE A 183 -9.17 -19.06 1.00
CA ILE A 183 -10.33 -19.59 1.75
C ILE A 183 -11.53 -18.65 1.62
N ILE A 184 -11.33 -17.35 1.84
CA ILE A 184 -12.42 -16.37 1.79
C ILE A 184 -12.94 -16.21 0.36
N ALA A 185 -12.07 -16.21 -0.66
CA ALA A 185 -12.50 -16.13 -2.05
C ALA A 185 -13.33 -17.35 -2.47
N ILE A 186 -12.91 -18.57 -2.11
CA ILE A 186 -13.69 -19.80 -2.36
C ILE A 186 -15.07 -19.68 -1.67
N TYR A 187 -15.09 -19.25 -0.42
CA TYR A 187 -16.34 -19.03 0.29
C TYR A 187 -17.24 -18.04 -0.43
N SER A 188 -16.72 -16.88 -0.86
CA SER A 188 -17.49 -15.84 -1.53
C SER A 188 -18.07 -16.29 -2.88
N VAL A 189 -17.25 -16.91 -3.73
CA VAL A 189 -17.68 -17.32 -5.08
C VAL A 189 -18.68 -18.49 -5.06
N THR A 190 -18.75 -19.24 -3.97
CA THR A 190 -19.68 -20.37 -3.82
C THR A 190 -21.04 -19.95 -3.25
N ARG A 191 -21.27 -18.67 -2.96
CA ARG A 191 -22.58 -18.21 -2.47
C ARG A 191 -23.62 -18.16 -3.59
N PRO A 192 -24.91 -18.46 -3.28
CA PRO A 192 -26.00 -18.26 -4.24
C PRO A 192 -26.02 -16.82 -4.75
N GLY A 193 -26.10 -16.61 -6.06
CA GLY A 193 -26.05 -15.28 -6.67
C GLY A 193 -24.66 -14.69 -6.89
N ALA A 194 -23.59 -15.28 -6.37
CA ALA A 194 -22.23 -14.79 -6.53
C ALA A 194 -21.67 -14.87 -7.96
N LEU A 195 -22.20 -15.79 -8.79
CA LEU A 195 -21.67 -16.04 -10.14
C LEU A 195 -21.72 -14.80 -11.04
N GLU A 196 -22.75 -13.98 -10.91
CA GLU A 196 -22.86 -12.72 -11.66
C GLU A 196 -21.75 -11.75 -11.29
N GLY A 197 -21.41 -11.63 -10.01
CA GLY A 197 -20.29 -10.85 -9.53
C GLY A 197 -18.95 -11.38 -10.03
N VAL A 198 -18.77 -12.71 -10.06
CA VAL A 198 -17.56 -13.34 -10.65
C VAL A 198 -17.44 -13.00 -12.14
N LYS A 199 -18.52 -13.14 -12.91
CA LYS A 199 -18.54 -12.80 -14.34
C LYS A 199 -18.25 -11.30 -14.55
N TYR A 200 -18.91 -10.44 -13.78
CA TYR A 200 -18.71 -9.00 -13.84
C TYR A 200 -17.24 -8.61 -13.60
N PHE A 201 -16.60 -9.23 -12.62
CA PHE A 201 -15.22 -8.91 -12.25
C PHE A 201 -14.16 -9.53 -13.17
N LEU A 202 -14.38 -10.75 -13.69
CA LEU A 202 -13.34 -11.45 -14.46
C LEU A 202 -13.49 -11.29 -15.98
N VAL A 203 -14.71 -11.04 -16.49
CA VAL A 203 -14.96 -10.97 -17.92
C VAL A 203 -14.91 -9.52 -18.40
N PRO A 204 -13.91 -9.14 -19.22
CA PRO A 204 -13.83 -7.79 -19.76
C PRO A 204 -15.02 -7.48 -20.67
N ASN A 205 -15.75 -6.41 -20.34
CA ASN A 205 -16.81 -5.89 -21.19
C ASN A 205 -16.41 -4.52 -21.73
N PRO A 206 -16.08 -4.38 -23.03
CA PRO A 206 -15.69 -3.10 -23.63
C PRO A 206 -16.76 -2.00 -23.51
N ALA A 207 -18.04 -2.37 -23.39
CA ALA A 207 -19.12 -1.38 -23.20
C ALA A 207 -19.00 -0.62 -21.87
N ASN A 208 -18.35 -1.21 -20.87
CA ASN A 208 -18.12 -0.58 -19.56
C ASN A 208 -16.81 0.24 -19.52
N PHE A 209 -16.10 0.37 -20.63
CA PHE A 209 -14.85 1.14 -20.69
C PHE A 209 -15.13 2.65 -20.61
N SER A 210 -14.34 3.34 -19.80
CA SER A 210 -14.29 4.79 -19.79
C SER A 210 -12.82 5.26 -19.61
N TRP A 211 -12.52 6.51 -19.94
CA TRP A 211 -11.20 7.06 -19.63
C TRP A 211 -10.93 7.09 -18.13
N MET A 212 -11.98 7.21 -17.31
CA MET A 212 -11.86 7.11 -15.86
C MET A 212 -11.43 5.71 -15.39
N THR A 213 -11.77 4.65 -16.14
CA THR A 213 -11.25 3.28 -15.89
C THR A 213 -9.72 3.28 -15.91
N VAL A 214 -9.11 3.94 -16.90
CA VAL A 214 -7.64 4.02 -17.02
C VAL A 214 -7.03 4.87 -15.90
N VAL A 215 -7.58 6.05 -15.66
CA VAL A 215 -7.08 6.98 -14.62
C VAL A 215 -7.18 6.35 -13.23
N SER A 216 -8.31 5.72 -12.93
CA SER A 216 -8.53 5.06 -11.64
C SER A 216 -7.62 3.83 -11.46
N ALA A 217 -7.42 3.04 -12.52
CA ALA A 217 -6.50 1.91 -12.51
C ALA A 217 -5.04 2.36 -12.33
N MET A 218 -4.61 3.47 -12.96
CA MET A 218 -3.29 4.07 -12.74
C MET A 218 -3.11 4.49 -11.28
N GLY A 219 -4.08 5.22 -10.73
CA GLY A 219 -4.05 5.66 -9.33
C GLY A 219 -4.03 4.49 -8.35
N GLN A 220 -4.80 3.42 -8.63
CA GLN A 220 -4.79 2.20 -7.83
C GLN A 220 -3.45 1.48 -7.90
N MET A 221 -2.87 1.31 -9.08
CA MET A 221 -1.57 0.68 -9.28
C MET A 221 -0.47 1.43 -8.53
N PHE A 222 -0.49 2.74 -8.58
CA PHE A 222 0.47 3.62 -7.94
C PHE A 222 0.47 3.44 -6.41
N TYR A 223 -0.73 3.41 -5.83
CA TYR A 223 -0.92 3.21 -4.40
C TYR A 223 -0.59 1.77 -3.96
N SER A 224 -1.08 0.77 -4.71
CA SER A 224 -0.95 -0.65 -4.37
C SER A 224 0.51 -1.11 -4.29
N LEU A 225 1.33 -0.77 -5.28
CA LEU A 225 2.72 -1.20 -5.35
C LEU A 225 3.68 -0.41 -4.45
N SER A 226 3.18 0.48 -3.58
CA SER A 226 4.00 1.32 -2.69
C SER A 226 5.06 2.14 -3.44
N ILE A 227 4.74 2.59 -4.66
CA ILE A 227 5.62 3.37 -5.53
C ILE A 227 5.77 4.78 -4.96
N ALA A 228 6.99 5.32 -5.04
CA ALA A 228 7.34 6.67 -4.60
C ALA A 228 7.09 6.95 -3.10
N MET A 229 7.10 5.90 -2.28
CA MET A 229 7.03 5.99 -0.82
C MET A 229 8.41 5.78 -0.14
N GLY A 230 9.49 5.73 -0.90
CA GLY A 230 10.84 5.46 -0.38
C GLY A 230 11.07 4.02 0.09
N ILE A 231 10.02 3.20 0.19
CA ILE A 231 10.08 1.81 0.67
C ILE A 231 10.95 0.96 -0.23
N LEU A 232 10.69 0.98 -1.54
CA LEU A 232 11.41 0.15 -2.51
C LEU A 232 12.89 0.57 -2.62
N VAL A 233 13.22 1.85 -2.47
CA VAL A 233 14.60 2.34 -2.38
C VAL A 233 15.25 1.79 -1.11
N THR A 234 14.57 1.89 0.04
CA THR A 234 15.08 1.40 1.33
C THR A 234 15.31 -0.11 1.29
N PHE A 235 14.32 -0.91 0.85
CA PHE A 235 14.43 -2.36 0.76
C PHE A 235 15.45 -2.78 -0.31
N GLY A 236 15.52 -2.08 -1.44
CA GLY A 236 16.57 -2.25 -2.45
C GLY A 236 17.96 -2.05 -1.85
N SER A 237 18.13 -1.08 -0.92
CA SER A 237 19.43 -0.86 -0.26
C SER A 237 19.87 -2.04 0.63
N TYR A 238 18.92 -2.88 1.08
CA TYR A 238 19.19 -4.11 1.86
C TYR A 238 19.40 -5.34 0.99
N MET A 239 19.13 -5.24 -0.33
CA MET A 239 19.23 -6.35 -1.27
C MET A 239 20.71 -6.71 -1.52
N LEU A 240 21.02 -8.00 -1.51
CA LEU A 240 22.36 -8.50 -1.82
C LEU A 240 22.66 -8.37 -3.33
N LYS A 241 23.94 -8.27 -3.69
CA LYS A 241 24.34 -8.08 -5.10
C LYS A 241 24.11 -9.31 -5.98
N ASP A 242 24.21 -10.50 -5.41
CA ASP A 242 23.97 -11.79 -6.07
C ASP A 242 22.49 -12.06 -6.39
N MET A 243 21.56 -11.25 -5.87
CA MET A 243 20.12 -11.38 -6.16
C MET A 243 19.77 -10.71 -7.49
N SER A 244 18.91 -11.33 -8.30
CA SER A 244 18.33 -10.74 -9.50
C SER A 244 17.27 -9.70 -9.13
N ILE A 245 17.45 -8.44 -9.55
CA ILE A 245 16.45 -7.39 -9.37
C ILE A 245 15.21 -7.73 -10.18
N GLU A 246 15.38 -8.11 -11.45
CA GLU A 246 14.24 -8.39 -12.34
C GLU A 246 13.36 -9.53 -11.80
N ASP A 247 13.94 -10.67 -11.42
CA ASP A 247 13.17 -11.79 -10.89
C ASP A 247 12.50 -11.43 -9.55
N SER A 248 13.13 -10.61 -8.73
CA SER A 248 12.56 -10.15 -7.47
C SER A 248 11.41 -9.19 -7.70
N THR A 249 11.55 -8.25 -8.64
CA THR A 249 10.49 -7.31 -9.06
C THR A 249 9.28 -8.04 -9.62
N GLN A 250 9.50 -9.01 -10.51
CA GLN A 250 8.43 -9.83 -11.07
C GLN A 250 7.66 -10.60 -9.99
N ASN A 251 8.36 -11.13 -8.99
CA ASN A 251 7.69 -11.81 -7.89
C ASN A 251 6.84 -10.85 -7.05
N VAL A 252 7.30 -9.64 -6.77
CA VAL A 252 6.52 -8.62 -6.05
C VAL A 252 5.28 -8.22 -6.86
N GLU A 253 5.45 -7.96 -8.16
CA GLU A 253 4.38 -7.65 -9.10
C GLU A 253 3.30 -8.73 -9.13
N ILE A 254 3.71 -10.02 -9.22
CA ILE A 254 2.80 -11.17 -9.25
C ILE A 254 2.05 -11.30 -7.92
N PHE A 255 2.76 -11.17 -6.79
CA PHE A 255 2.13 -11.25 -5.47
C PHE A 255 1.08 -10.16 -5.27
N ASP A 256 1.41 -8.91 -5.57
CA ASP A 256 0.48 -7.78 -5.42
C ASP A 256 -0.75 -7.95 -6.31
N THR A 257 -0.53 -8.24 -7.60
CA THR A 257 -1.62 -8.44 -8.57
C THR A 257 -2.50 -9.64 -8.21
N ALA A 258 -1.91 -10.76 -7.79
CA ALA A 258 -2.66 -11.94 -7.37
C ALA A 258 -3.54 -11.64 -6.14
N ILE A 259 -3.01 -10.95 -5.13
CA ILE A 259 -3.80 -10.57 -3.94
C ILE A 259 -4.89 -9.55 -4.30
N ALA A 260 -4.64 -8.60 -5.20
CA ALA A 260 -5.66 -7.67 -5.69
C ALA A 260 -6.82 -8.43 -6.38
N ILE A 261 -6.49 -9.40 -7.24
CA ILE A 261 -7.50 -10.27 -7.88
C ILE A 261 -8.26 -11.10 -6.82
N MET A 262 -7.55 -11.69 -5.87
CA MET A 262 -8.17 -12.44 -4.79
C MET A 262 -9.10 -11.55 -3.95
N ALA A 263 -8.70 -10.31 -3.63
CA ALA A 263 -9.54 -9.35 -2.93
C ALA A 263 -10.81 -8.99 -3.74
N GLY A 264 -10.69 -8.82 -5.05
CA GLY A 264 -11.82 -8.68 -5.95
C GLY A 264 -12.78 -9.87 -5.87
N LEU A 265 -12.26 -11.10 -5.89
CA LEU A 265 -13.03 -12.35 -5.76
C LEU A 265 -13.60 -12.58 -4.35
N MET A 266 -12.97 -12.05 -3.30
CA MET A 266 -13.50 -12.10 -1.94
C MET A 266 -14.70 -11.17 -1.76
N ILE A 267 -14.66 -9.99 -2.36
CA ILE A 267 -15.58 -8.89 -2.02
C ILE A 267 -16.69 -8.75 -3.06
N ILE A 268 -16.36 -8.65 -4.35
CA ILE A 268 -17.36 -8.35 -5.39
C ILE A 268 -18.44 -9.43 -5.46
N PRO A 269 -18.12 -10.75 -5.55
CA PRO A 269 -19.16 -11.78 -5.58
C PRO A 269 -20.02 -11.84 -4.33
N ALA A 270 -19.42 -11.61 -3.13
CA ALA A 270 -20.16 -11.59 -1.87
C ALA A 270 -21.16 -10.43 -1.81
N VAL A 271 -20.74 -9.23 -2.26
CA VAL A 271 -21.62 -8.06 -2.32
C VAL A 271 -22.74 -8.25 -3.36
N PHE A 272 -22.42 -8.79 -4.55
CA PHE A 272 -23.44 -9.10 -5.57
C PHE A 272 -24.46 -10.11 -5.07
N ALA A 273 -24.04 -11.17 -4.38
CA ALA A 273 -24.93 -12.14 -3.76
C ALA A 273 -25.84 -11.51 -2.70
N PHE A 274 -25.36 -10.50 -1.97
CA PHE A 274 -26.12 -9.78 -0.95
C PHE A 274 -27.06 -8.72 -1.53
N SER A 275 -26.62 -7.96 -2.55
CA SER A 275 -27.35 -6.81 -3.13
C SER A 275 -28.29 -7.19 -4.29
N GLY A 276 -28.31 -8.45 -4.72
CA GLY A 276 -29.07 -8.85 -5.91
C GLY A 276 -28.45 -8.39 -7.23
N GLY A 277 -27.13 -8.10 -7.24
CA GLY A 277 -26.36 -7.79 -8.44
C GLY A 277 -26.10 -6.30 -8.70
N ASP A 278 -26.37 -5.44 -7.72
CA ASP A 278 -26.11 -4.00 -7.85
C ASP A 278 -24.66 -3.63 -7.44
N PRO A 279 -23.78 -3.22 -8.41
CA PRO A 279 -22.40 -2.83 -8.11
C PRO A 279 -22.31 -1.53 -7.32
N ASP A 280 -23.31 -0.65 -7.33
CA ASP A 280 -23.31 0.64 -6.65
C ASP A 280 -23.47 0.50 -5.13
N THR A 281 -23.77 -0.70 -4.63
CA THR A 281 -23.80 -1.00 -3.19
C THR A 281 -22.42 -1.11 -2.55
N LEU A 282 -21.33 -1.20 -3.37
CA LEU A 282 -19.97 -1.12 -2.85
C LEU A 282 -19.62 0.32 -2.49
N ASN A 283 -19.60 0.61 -1.20
CA ASN A 283 -19.17 1.92 -0.70
C ASN A 283 -17.66 2.13 -0.91
N ALA A 284 -17.26 3.41 -1.01
CA ALA A 284 -15.86 3.79 -1.12
C ALA A 284 -15.14 3.74 0.23
N GLY A 285 -13.84 3.48 0.18
CA GLY A 285 -12.93 3.64 1.31
C GLY A 285 -13.24 2.78 2.53
N PRO A 286 -13.05 3.33 3.75
CA PRO A 286 -13.30 2.60 5.00
C PRO A 286 -14.71 2.05 5.13
N ALA A 287 -15.74 2.72 4.57
CA ALA A 287 -17.12 2.29 4.63
C ALA A 287 -17.34 0.89 4.00
N LEU A 288 -16.61 0.55 2.93
CA LEU A 288 -16.68 -0.80 2.37
C LEU A 288 -16.28 -1.85 3.42
N MET A 289 -15.15 -1.65 4.07
CA MET A 289 -14.58 -2.64 4.98
C MET A 289 -15.27 -2.68 6.34
N PHE A 290 -15.69 -1.53 6.88
CA PHE A 290 -16.20 -1.43 8.24
C PHE A 290 -17.73 -1.33 8.35
N ILE A 291 -18.43 -1.14 7.23
CA ILE A 291 -19.90 -1.09 7.21
C ILE A 291 -20.46 -2.18 6.28
N THR A 292 -20.08 -2.14 4.97
CA THR A 292 -20.68 -3.04 3.98
C THR A 292 -20.29 -4.51 4.21
N ILE A 293 -19.02 -4.82 4.38
CA ILE A 293 -18.55 -6.20 4.54
C ILE A 293 -19.08 -6.87 5.82
N PRO A 294 -19.11 -6.22 7.01
CA PRO A 294 -19.76 -6.80 8.18
C PRO A 294 -21.24 -7.12 7.97
N LYS A 295 -22.00 -6.27 7.25
CA LYS A 295 -23.39 -6.54 6.90
C LYS A 295 -23.54 -7.76 5.98
N VAL A 296 -22.68 -7.85 4.96
CA VAL A 296 -22.67 -9.00 4.05
C VAL A 296 -22.41 -10.27 4.85
N PHE A 297 -21.40 -10.30 5.70
CA PHE A 297 -21.09 -11.48 6.51
C PHE A 297 -22.19 -11.82 7.52
N ALA A 298 -22.81 -10.84 8.16
CA ALA A 298 -23.90 -11.06 9.11
C ALA A 298 -25.12 -11.74 8.49
N ASN A 299 -25.31 -11.57 7.17
CA ASN A 299 -26.40 -12.19 6.40
C ASN A 299 -26.00 -13.48 5.68
N MET A 300 -24.75 -13.93 5.81
CA MET A 300 -24.24 -15.15 5.19
C MET A 300 -24.02 -16.25 6.23
N GLY A 301 -24.30 -17.51 5.88
CA GLY A 301 -23.96 -18.66 6.74
C GLY A 301 -22.47 -18.69 7.09
N LEU A 302 -22.13 -19.01 8.34
CA LEU A 302 -20.75 -18.97 8.87
C LEU A 302 -20.11 -17.57 8.92
N GLY A 303 -20.92 -16.50 8.82
CA GLY A 303 -20.43 -15.13 8.71
C GLY A 303 -19.49 -14.67 9.83
N THR A 304 -19.71 -15.13 11.07
CA THR A 304 -18.78 -14.83 12.18
C THR A 304 -17.40 -15.43 11.93
N GLY A 305 -17.32 -16.68 11.51
CA GLY A 305 -16.04 -17.35 11.19
C GLY A 305 -15.31 -16.67 10.04
N ILE A 306 -16.03 -16.37 8.96
CA ILE A 306 -15.47 -15.65 7.80
C ILE A 306 -15.04 -14.22 8.18
N GLY A 307 -15.80 -13.54 9.03
CA GLY A 307 -15.43 -12.23 9.55
C GLY A 307 -14.12 -12.26 10.35
N ILE A 308 -13.90 -13.28 11.18
CA ILE A 308 -12.62 -13.49 11.88
C ILE A 308 -11.49 -13.67 10.87
N LEU A 309 -11.65 -14.55 9.88
CA LEU A 309 -10.61 -14.80 8.87
C LEU A 309 -10.32 -13.56 8.03
N PHE A 310 -11.36 -12.81 7.66
CA PHE A 310 -11.22 -11.58 6.89
C PHE A 310 -10.47 -10.50 7.67
N PHE A 311 -10.90 -10.18 8.90
CA PHE A 311 -10.22 -9.14 9.69
C PHE A 311 -8.82 -9.55 10.15
N LEU A 312 -8.54 -10.86 10.29
CA LEU A 312 -7.18 -11.36 10.50
C LEU A 312 -6.30 -11.15 9.25
N LEU A 313 -6.84 -11.45 8.06
CA LEU A 313 -6.18 -11.17 6.78
C LEU A 313 -5.87 -9.68 6.64
N VAL A 314 -6.86 -8.82 6.90
CA VAL A 314 -6.71 -7.36 6.83
C VAL A 314 -5.69 -6.85 7.84
N LEU A 315 -5.66 -7.42 9.05
CA LEU A 315 -4.66 -7.08 10.08
C LEU A 315 -3.24 -7.40 9.60
N PHE A 316 -3.03 -8.56 8.99
CA PHE A 316 -1.72 -8.93 8.46
C PHE A 316 -1.29 -8.03 7.30
N ALA A 317 -2.20 -7.71 6.38
CA ALA A 317 -1.93 -6.77 5.30
C ALA A 317 -1.60 -5.36 5.81
N ALA A 318 -2.36 -4.87 6.79
CA ALA A 318 -2.09 -3.58 7.42
C ALA A 318 -0.75 -3.57 8.15
N MET A 319 -0.43 -4.64 8.88
CA MET A 319 0.80 -4.74 9.67
C MET A 319 2.04 -4.78 8.78
N THR A 320 2.06 -5.58 7.71
CA THR A 320 3.22 -5.70 6.80
C THR A 320 3.52 -4.38 6.10
N SER A 321 2.49 -3.65 5.66
CA SER A 321 2.66 -2.33 5.05
C SER A 321 3.09 -1.26 6.07
N SER A 322 2.53 -1.27 7.28
CA SER A 322 2.94 -0.36 8.35
C SER A 322 4.41 -0.55 8.75
N ILE A 323 4.87 -1.80 8.81
CA ILE A 323 6.28 -2.15 9.06
C ILE A 323 7.18 -1.56 7.98
N ALA A 324 6.81 -1.71 6.70
CA ALA A 324 7.61 -1.23 5.59
C ALA A 324 7.71 0.30 5.54
N LEU A 325 6.59 1.00 5.77
CA LEU A 325 6.55 2.46 5.90
C LEU A 325 7.43 2.94 7.05
N THR A 326 7.29 2.33 8.23
CA THR A 326 8.07 2.70 9.42
C THR A 326 9.56 2.44 9.21
N GLU A 327 9.94 1.34 8.57
CA GLU A 327 11.34 1.02 8.25
C GLU A 327 11.95 2.06 7.30
N SER A 328 11.21 2.50 6.28
CA SER A 328 11.68 3.55 5.36
C SER A 328 11.99 4.85 6.11
N ALA A 329 11.12 5.24 7.06
CA ALA A 329 11.32 6.41 7.90
C ALA A 329 12.53 6.24 8.84
N VAL A 330 12.59 5.12 9.58
CA VAL A 330 13.69 4.82 10.52
C VAL A 330 15.03 4.75 9.80
N SER A 331 15.10 4.08 8.65
CA SER A 331 16.29 4.01 7.80
C SER A 331 16.78 5.40 7.35
N THR A 332 15.86 6.32 7.06
CA THR A 332 16.21 7.70 6.72
C THR A 332 16.85 8.43 7.92
N PHE A 333 16.30 8.26 9.12
CA PHE A 333 16.89 8.85 10.33
C PHE A 333 18.26 8.26 10.64
N GLU A 334 18.45 6.95 10.43
CA GLU A 334 19.76 6.31 10.62
C GLU A 334 20.81 6.86 9.64
N ASP A 335 20.44 7.07 8.37
CA ASP A 335 21.37 7.52 7.34
C ASP A 335 21.66 9.02 7.38
N GLU A 336 20.63 9.86 7.51
CA GLU A 336 20.78 11.32 7.39
C GLU A 336 21.12 12.02 8.72
N LEU A 337 20.63 11.47 9.84
CA LEU A 337 20.87 12.04 11.15
C LEU A 337 21.94 11.27 11.94
N TYR A 338 22.47 10.19 11.35
CA TYR A 338 23.48 9.32 11.96
C TYR A 338 23.05 8.79 13.34
N TRP A 339 21.74 8.55 13.52
CA TRP A 339 21.20 8.02 14.76
C TRP A 339 21.25 6.49 14.74
N GLY A 340 21.46 5.90 15.92
CA GLY A 340 21.30 4.44 16.06
C GLY A 340 19.82 4.03 15.97
N ARG A 341 19.57 2.79 15.57
CA ARG A 341 18.21 2.24 15.39
C ARG A 341 17.27 2.50 16.57
N LYS A 342 17.75 2.30 17.79
CA LYS A 342 16.97 2.56 19.01
C LYS A 342 16.43 4.00 19.05
N LYS A 343 17.30 4.99 18.82
CA LYS A 343 16.92 6.41 18.85
C LYS A 343 15.96 6.73 17.69
N SER A 344 16.26 6.25 16.49
CA SER A 344 15.42 6.45 15.30
C SER A 344 14.01 5.87 15.48
N THR A 345 13.90 4.66 16.08
CA THR A 345 12.61 4.03 16.38
C THR A 345 11.83 4.81 17.46
N ILE A 346 12.49 5.30 18.50
CA ILE A 346 11.83 6.11 19.55
C ILE A 346 11.29 7.42 18.97
N VAL A 347 12.10 8.12 18.16
CA VAL A 347 11.64 9.37 17.54
C VAL A 347 10.48 9.09 16.58
N MET A 348 10.54 8.01 15.81
CA MET A 348 9.42 7.63 14.95
C MET A 348 8.17 7.27 15.77
N ALA A 349 8.32 6.64 16.94
CA ALA A 349 7.21 6.39 17.86
C ALA A 349 6.53 7.69 18.31
N VAL A 350 7.32 8.71 18.67
CA VAL A 350 6.77 10.02 19.04
C VAL A 350 6.01 10.66 17.88
N ILE A 351 6.56 10.60 16.66
CA ILE A 351 5.89 11.12 15.45
C ILE A 351 4.59 10.35 15.19
N MET A 352 4.64 9.00 15.22
CA MET A 352 3.46 8.17 14.98
C MET A 352 2.35 8.47 16.00
N VAL A 353 2.68 8.52 17.28
CA VAL A 353 1.70 8.81 18.33
C VAL A 353 1.15 10.23 18.16
N SER A 354 2.00 11.24 17.96
CA SER A 354 1.56 12.63 17.88
C SER A 354 0.64 12.89 16.68
N LEU A 355 1.07 12.51 15.46
CA LEU A 355 0.28 12.73 14.25
C LEU A 355 -0.89 11.74 14.13
N GLY A 356 -0.70 10.52 14.63
CA GLY A 356 -1.76 9.51 14.65
C GLY A 356 -2.89 9.88 15.62
N SER A 357 -2.57 10.41 16.81
CA SER A 357 -3.61 10.90 17.74
C SER A 357 -4.41 12.06 17.15
N LEU A 358 -3.78 12.98 16.39
CA LEU A 358 -4.54 14.01 15.66
C LEU A 358 -5.53 13.38 14.67
N SER A 359 -5.08 12.38 13.91
CA SER A 359 -5.91 11.66 12.94
C SER A 359 -7.01 10.84 13.63
N CYS A 360 -6.70 10.23 14.78
CA CYS A 360 -7.62 9.44 15.58
C CYS A 360 -8.74 10.30 16.17
N LEU A 361 -8.37 11.43 16.77
CA LEU A 361 -9.31 12.35 17.43
C LEU A 361 -10.08 13.23 16.44
N GLY A 362 -9.65 13.30 15.18
CA GLY A 362 -10.27 14.09 14.12
C GLY A 362 -11.72 13.72 13.83
N TYR A 363 -12.15 12.48 14.08
CA TYR A 363 -13.54 12.06 13.92
C TYR A 363 -14.38 12.15 15.21
N GLY A 364 -13.78 12.56 16.32
CA GLY A 364 -14.39 12.67 17.62
C GLY A 364 -14.21 14.07 18.24
N PRO A 365 -13.38 14.20 19.31
CA PRO A 365 -13.22 15.49 20.01
C PRO A 365 -12.72 16.65 19.14
N LEU A 366 -11.96 16.38 18.08
CA LEU A 366 -11.41 17.37 17.15
C LEU A 366 -12.19 17.44 15.83
N ALA A 367 -13.40 16.88 15.74
CA ALA A 367 -14.20 16.83 14.50
C ALA A 367 -14.48 18.21 13.89
N ASN A 368 -14.48 19.27 14.68
CA ASN A 368 -14.67 20.63 14.22
C ASN A 368 -13.37 21.31 13.70
N VAL A 369 -12.22 20.66 13.86
CA VAL A 369 -10.92 21.17 13.41
C VAL A 369 -10.56 20.52 12.09
N THR A 370 -10.65 21.28 11.00
CA THR A 370 -10.37 20.79 9.66
C THR A 370 -9.25 21.60 9.01
N ILE A 371 -8.51 20.96 8.10
CA ILE A 371 -7.50 21.61 7.24
C ILE A 371 -8.01 21.54 5.81
N ILE A 372 -8.23 22.69 5.17
CA ILE A 372 -8.82 22.80 3.82
C ILE A 372 -10.18 22.05 3.72
N GLY A 373 -10.96 22.06 4.81
CA GLY A 373 -12.25 21.35 4.87
C GLY A 373 -12.15 19.83 5.07
N MET A 374 -10.97 19.27 5.25
CA MET A 374 -10.71 17.84 5.47
C MET A 374 -10.38 17.56 6.94
N GLN A 375 -10.80 16.40 7.45
CA GLN A 375 -10.34 15.87 8.73
C GLN A 375 -8.83 15.55 8.66
N PHE A 376 -8.15 15.45 9.80
CA PHE A 376 -6.70 15.23 9.82
C PHE A 376 -6.26 13.99 9.03
N LEU A 377 -6.96 12.86 9.18
CA LEU A 377 -6.64 11.65 8.44
C LEU A 377 -6.76 11.87 6.94
N ASP A 378 -7.90 12.46 6.50
CA ASP A 378 -8.18 12.70 5.08
C ASP A 378 -7.21 13.73 4.48
N PHE A 379 -6.82 14.73 5.28
CA PHE A 379 -5.81 15.71 4.87
C PHE A 379 -4.42 15.09 4.67
N PHE A 380 -3.96 14.24 5.61
CA PHE A 380 -2.68 13.56 5.46
C PHE A 380 -2.69 12.57 4.30
N ASP A 381 -3.80 11.87 4.10
CA ASP A 381 -3.99 10.98 2.94
C ASP A 381 -3.95 11.77 1.63
N PHE A 382 -4.70 12.87 1.52
CA PHE A 382 -4.66 13.76 0.36
C PHE A 382 -3.25 14.31 0.09
N LEU A 383 -2.60 14.86 1.11
CA LEU A 383 -1.27 15.45 0.96
C LEU A 383 -0.24 14.43 0.48
N THR A 384 -0.24 13.24 1.06
CA THR A 384 0.74 12.21 0.72
C THR A 384 0.41 11.50 -0.59
N ASN A 385 -0.79 10.96 -0.73
CA ASN A 385 -1.15 10.11 -1.86
C ASN A 385 -1.50 10.91 -3.11
N SER A 386 -2.23 12.03 -2.97
CA SER A 386 -2.69 12.80 -4.13
C SER A 386 -1.64 13.81 -4.63
N VAL A 387 -0.75 14.30 -3.75
CA VAL A 387 0.20 15.37 -4.10
C VAL A 387 1.64 14.88 -4.06
N MET A 388 2.13 14.42 -2.89
CA MET A 388 3.56 14.15 -2.71
C MET A 388 4.05 12.94 -3.49
N MET A 389 3.31 11.82 -3.48
CA MET A 389 3.72 10.60 -4.18
C MET A 389 3.87 10.78 -5.70
N PRO A 390 2.92 11.39 -6.44
CA PRO A 390 3.11 11.63 -7.86
C PRO A 390 4.31 12.54 -8.15
N ILE A 391 4.55 13.57 -7.32
CA ILE A 391 5.74 14.44 -7.44
C ILE A 391 7.02 13.63 -7.21
N ALA A 392 7.04 12.76 -6.20
CA ALA A 392 8.17 11.88 -5.91
C ALA A 392 8.45 10.91 -7.07
N ALA A 393 7.41 10.35 -7.70
CA ALA A 393 7.56 9.48 -8.87
C ALA A 393 8.15 10.23 -10.08
N ILE A 394 7.66 11.44 -10.36
CA ILE A 394 8.23 12.29 -11.42
C ILE A 394 9.71 12.56 -11.11
N ALA A 395 10.04 12.89 -9.85
CA ALA A 395 11.42 13.12 -9.43
C ALA A 395 12.30 11.87 -9.63
N THR A 396 11.80 10.66 -9.30
CA THR A 396 12.49 9.37 -9.55
C THR A 396 12.72 9.15 -11.05
N CYS A 397 11.69 9.37 -11.87
CA CYS A 397 11.81 9.22 -13.32
C CYS A 397 12.84 10.20 -13.92
N LEU A 398 12.83 11.46 -13.49
CA LEU A 398 13.79 12.46 -13.93
C LEU A 398 15.21 12.15 -13.44
N LEU A 399 15.37 11.72 -12.22
CA LEU A 399 16.65 11.28 -11.67
C LEU A 399 17.26 10.18 -12.55
N ILE A 400 16.50 9.14 -12.86
CA ILE A 400 16.97 7.99 -13.63
C ILE A 400 17.18 8.36 -15.09
N SER A 401 16.25 9.08 -15.72
CA SER A 401 16.31 9.35 -17.16
C SER A 401 17.31 10.47 -17.54
N ARG A 402 17.52 11.46 -16.66
CA ARG A 402 18.29 12.66 -16.97
C ARG A 402 19.61 12.80 -16.20
N VAL A 403 19.68 12.27 -14.98
CA VAL A 403 20.86 12.45 -14.11
C VAL A 403 21.73 11.20 -14.09
N ILE A 404 21.15 10.05 -13.76
CA ILE A 404 21.87 8.78 -13.67
C ILE A 404 22.16 8.23 -15.08
N GLY A 405 21.16 8.28 -15.93
CA GLY A 405 21.13 7.60 -17.23
C GLY A 405 20.61 6.16 -17.09
N VAL A 406 19.63 5.81 -17.94
CA VAL A 406 18.96 4.48 -17.90
C VAL A 406 19.93 3.34 -18.07
N LYS A 407 21.05 3.58 -18.80
CA LYS A 407 22.12 2.58 -19.01
C LYS A 407 22.80 2.14 -17.71
N LYS A 408 22.97 3.04 -16.74
CA LYS A 408 23.54 2.66 -15.43
C LYS A 408 22.60 1.77 -14.62
N ILE A 409 21.28 1.97 -14.76
CA ILE A 409 20.31 1.05 -14.16
C ILE A 409 20.37 -0.32 -14.83
N GLU A 410 20.53 -0.36 -16.16
CA GLU A 410 20.75 -1.62 -16.88
C GLU A 410 21.99 -2.35 -16.36
N GLU A 411 23.13 -1.65 -16.24
CA GLU A 411 24.38 -2.20 -15.72
C GLU A 411 24.17 -2.79 -14.32
N GLU A 412 23.41 -2.11 -13.44
CA GLU A 412 23.10 -2.62 -12.11
C GLU A 412 22.19 -3.86 -12.16
N VAL A 413 21.17 -3.86 -13.03
CA VAL A 413 20.23 -5.00 -13.16
C VAL A 413 20.96 -6.22 -13.73
N THR A 414 21.85 -6.04 -14.67
CA THR A 414 22.59 -7.13 -15.36
C THR A 414 23.87 -7.55 -14.65
N LEU A 415 24.14 -7.07 -13.45
CA LEU A 415 25.30 -7.50 -12.65
C LEU A 415 25.39 -9.03 -12.59
N GLU A 416 26.62 -9.56 -12.70
CA GLU A 416 26.91 -11.00 -12.68
C GLU A 416 26.16 -11.81 -13.77
N GLY A 417 25.88 -11.19 -14.91
CA GLY A 417 25.20 -11.84 -16.02
C GLY A 417 23.70 -12.08 -15.83
N LYS A 418 23.08 -11.39 -14.88
CA LYS A 418 21.62 -11.49 -14.67
C LYS A 418 20.85 -11.00 -15.90
N PRO A 419 19.68 -11.58 -16.23
CA PRO A 419 18.88 -11.17 -17.37
C PRO A 419 18.17 -9.84 -17.13
N PHE A 420 17.93 -9.07 -18.20
CA PHE A 420 17.00 -7.94 -18.22
C PHE A 420 16.02 -8.12 -19.39
N ARG A 421 15.01 -8.98 -19.18
CA ARG A 421 14.08 -9.45 -20.23
C ARG A 421 13.17 -8.35 -20.76
N ARG A 422 12.62 -7.52 -19.86
CA ARG A 422 11.69 -6.41 -20.19
C ARG A 422 12.42 -5.07 -20.39
N LYS A 423 13.72 -5.07 -20.78
CA LYS A 423 14.55 -3.88 -20.97
C LYS A 423 13.89 -2.80 -21.84
N LYS A 424 13.33 -3.18 -23.00
CA LYS A 424 12.71 -2.23 -23.94
C LYS A 424 11.51 -1.51 -23.30
N ILE A 425 10.68 -2.26 -22.56
CA ILE A 425 9.53 -1.71 -21.82
C ILE A 425 10.05 -0.72 -20.77
N PHE A 426 11.02 -1.12 -19.96
CA PHE A 426 11.61 -0.26 -18.93
C PHE A 426 12.12 1.07 -19.50
N TYR A 427 12.91 1.03 -20.60
CA TYR A 427 13.47 2.21 -21.22
C TYR A 427 12.40 3.19 -21.71
N PHE A 428 11.39 2.68 -22.41
CA PHE A 428 10.31 3.50 -22.92
C PHE A 428 9.44 4.08 -21.79
N MET A 429 9.08 3.24 -20.83
CA MET A 429 8.21 3.64 -19.73
C MET A 429 8.87 4.68 -18.84
N ILE A 430 10.10 4.46 -18.37
CA ILE A 430 10.77 5.37 -17.41
C ILE A 430 11.08 6.74 -18.01
N GLN A 431 11.37 6.80 -19.33
CA GLN A 431 11.71 8.04 -20.00
C GLN A 431 10.51 8.89 -20.41
N TYR A 432 9.38 8.25 -20.74
CA TYR A 432 8.24 8.91 -21.35
C TYR A 432 6.93 8.70 -20.58
N LEU A 433 6.46 7.47 -20.44
CA LEU A 433 5.11 7.22 -19.92
C LEU A 433 4.99 7.33 -18.41
N CYS A 434 5.95 6.86 -17.63
CA CYS A 434 5.87 6.94 -16.17
C CYS A 434 5.73 8.38 -15.65
N PRO A 435 6.54 9.37 -16.11
CA PRO A 435 6.37 10.75 -15.67
C PRO A 435 5.05 11.36 -16.15
N ILE A 436 4.54 10.98 -17.35
CA ILE A 436 3.24 11.43 -17.85
C ILE A 436 2.11 10.84 -16.98
N PHE A 437 2.15 9.56 -16.67
CA PHE A 437 1.15 8.91 -15.82
C PHE A 437 1.13 9.53 -14.42
N ALA A 438 2.30 9.77 -13.82
CA ALA A 438 2.38 10.43 -12.53
C ALA A 438 1.81 11.86 -12.57
N ALA A 439 2.02 12.62 -13.67
CA ALA A 439 1.42 13.95 -13.85
C ALA A 439 -0.12 13.87 -13.99
N ILE A 440 -0.63 12.88 -14.74
CA ILE A 440 -2.08 12.65 -14.86
C ILE A 440 -2.68 12.31 -13.49
N ILE A 441 -2.04 11.44 -12.72
CA ILE A 441 -2.48 11.06 -11.36
C ILE A 441 -2.50 12.31 -10.47
N LEU A 442 -1.46 13.14 -10.49
CA LEU A 442 -1.39 14.37 -9.71
C LEU A 442 -2.58 15.30 -10.03
N ILE A 443 -2.77 15.60 -11.32
CA ILE A 443 -3.81 16.52 -11.76
C ILE A 443 -5.20 15.96 -11.44
N SER A 444 -5.46 14.68 -11.75
CA SER A 444 -6.77 14.06 -11.52
C SER A 444 -7.09 13.93 -10.03
N SER A 445 -6.12 13.53 -9.20
CA SER A 445 -6.33 13.39 -7.75
C SER A 445 -6.58 14.74 -7.07
N VAL A 446 -5.86 15.79 -7.47
CA VAL A 446 -6.10 17.15 -6.97
C VAL A 446 -7.47 17.66 -7.45
N ALA A 447 -7.80 17.48 -8.71
CA ALA A 447 -9.10 17.88 -9.26
C ALA A 447 -10.27 17.16 -8.56
N ASN A 448 -10.12 15.87 -8.24
CA ASN A 448 -11.10 15.10 -7.47
C ASN A 448 -11.24 15.63 -6.04
N ALA A 449 -10.13 15.93 -5.37
CA ALA A 449 -10.16 16.45 -3.99
C ALA A 449 -10.88 17.80 -3.86
N PHE A 450 -10.83 18.63 -4.89
CA PHE A 450 -11.55 19.91 -4.95
C PHE A 450 -12.94 19.80 -5.63
N GLY A 451 -13.40 18.60 -5.96
CA GLY A 451 -14.73 18.36 -6.52
C GLY A 451 -14.90 18.82 -7.98
N TRP A 452 -13.79 19.06 -8.70
CA TRP A 452 -13.84 19.43 -10.13
C TRP A 452 -14.14 18.24 -11.03
N ILE A 453 -13.80 17.06 -10.58
CA ILE A 453 -14.14 15.76 -11.20
C ILE A 453 -14.55 14.79 -10.10
N SER A 454 -15.32 13.74 -10.43
CA SER A 454 -15.65 12.63 -9.52
C SER A 454 -14.87 11.37 -9.92
N MET A 455 -14.04 10.87 -9.03
CA MET A 455 -13.28 9.63 -9.20
C MET A 455 -13.76 8.53 -8.24
#